data_6b182159cdd717cc93b58b5d01b3c117
#
_entry.id   6b182159cdd717cc93b58b5d01b3c117
#
_cell.length_a   1.000
_cell.length_b   1.000
_cell.length_c   1.000
_cell.angle_alpha   90.00
_cell.angle_beta   90.00
_cell.angle_gamma   90.00
#
_symmetry.space_group_name_H-M   'P 1'
#
loop_
_entity.id
_entity.type
_entity.pdbx_description
1 polymer ?
#
loop_
_entity_poly.entity_id
_entity_poly.type
_entity_poly.pdbx_seq_one_letter_code
_entity_poly.pdbx_strand_id
1 'polypeptide(L)'
;MYPPVPTALPRIIPKGGTIIEGELVPEGTVVGVHQMAIHRSEALFYKANEFRPERWLGEDPAYQNDCLASIEPFSTGPRNCIGKNLAWHEMRLILATTLYNFDLHLCEESEGWEKQKVYTFWEKIPLWVTLTPAQQEE
;
A
#
# COMPACT_ATOMS: atom_id res chain seq x y z
N MET A 1 3.04 3.96 -2.31
CA MET A 1 4.00 3.59 -3.38
C MET A 1 3.91 2.12 -3.76
N TYR A 2 3.94 1.20 -2.80
CA TYR A 2 3.96 -0.26 -3.05
C TYR A 2 2.75 -0.93 -2.38
N PRO A 3 1.53 -0.81 -2.95
CA PRO A 3 0.38 -1.50 -2.36
C PRO A 3 0.62 -3.02 -2.34
N PRO A 4 0.26 -3.72 -1.26
CA PRO A 4 0.53 -5.18 -1.15
C PRO A 4 -0.13 -5.99 -2.28
N VAL A 5 -1.27 -5.53 -2.76
CA VAL A 5 -1.96 -6.07 -3.96
C VAL A 5 -1.98 -4.94 -5.01
N PRO A 6 -0.97 -4.86 -5.90
CA PRO A 6 -0.81 -3.74 -6.82
C PRO A 6 -1.86 -3.68 -7.91
N THR A 7 -2.43 -4.82 -8.27
CA THR A 7 -3.44 -4.97 -9.32
C THR A 7 -4.87 -4.77 -8.79
N ALA A 8 -5.84 -4.88 -9.67
CA ALA A 8 -7.25 -4.87 -9.29
C ALA A 8 -7.70 -6.27 -8.84
N LEU A 9 -8.51 -6.32 -7.79
CA LEU A 9 -9.26 -7.52 -7.43
C LEU A 9 -10.59 -7.50 -8.19
N PRO A 10 -10.84 -8.45 -9.10
CA PRO A 10 -12.00 -8.41 -10.00
C PRO A 10 -13.32 -8.57 -9.23
N ARG A 11 -14.34 -7.86 -9.72
CA ARG A 11 -15.74 -7.99 -9.34
C ARG A 11 -16.57 -8.14 -10.60
N ILE A 12 -17.67 -8.84 -10.51
CA ILE A 12 -18.59 -9.03 -11.63
C ILE A 12 -19.86 -8.23 -11.32
N ILE A 13 -20.28 -7.41 -12.28
CA ILE A 13 -21.53 -6.65 -12.17
C ILE A 13 -22.71 -7.61 -12.11
N PRO A 14 -23.59 -7.47 -11.10
CA PRO A 14 -24.73 -8.35 -10.90
C PRO A 14 -25.79 -8.22 -11.99
N LYS A 15 -26.72 -9.18 -11.96
CA LYS A 15 -27.88 -9.17 -12.86
C LYS A 15 -28.64 -7.84 -12.77
N GLY A 16 -28.97 -7.29 -13.95
CA GLY A 16 -29.64 -5.99 -14.09
C GLY A 16 -28.68 -4.80 -14.25
N GLY A 17 -27.35 -5.02 -14.16
CA GLY A 17 -26.37 -3.96 -14.27
C GLY A 17 -26.23 -3.14 -12.97
N THR A 18 -25.34 -2.16 -12.99
CA THR A 18 -25.11 -1.24 -11.86
C THR A 18 -24.68 0.13 -12.39
N ILE A 19 -25.10 1.21 -11.73
CA ILE A 19 -24.63 2.56 -12.04
C ILE A 19 -23.33 2.81 -11.29
N ILE A 20 -22.27 3.18 -12.02
CA ILE A 20 -20.98 3.58 -11.47
C ILE A 20 -20.64 4.96 -12.02
N GLU A 21 -20.42 5.93 -11.15
CA GLU A 21 -20.14 7.34 -11.53
C GLU A 21 -21.17 7.91 -12.54
N GLY A 22 -22.45 7.55 -12.41
CA GLY A 22 -23.53 8.01 -13.28
C GLY A 22 -23.71 7.21 -14.58
N GLU A 23 -22.81 6.27 -14.89
CA GLU A 23 -22.87 5.44 -16.09
C GLU A 23 -23.39 4.04 -15.79
N LEU A 24 -24.30 3.55 -16.67
CA LEU A 24 -24.81 2.17 -16.53
C LEU A 24 -23.77 1.17 -17.03
N VAL A 25 -23.28 0.35 -16.10
CA VAL A 25 -22.39 -0.79 -16.41
C VAL A 25 -23.22 -2.06 -16.54
N PRO A 26 -23.20 -2.75 -17.70
CA PRO A 26 -24.00 -3.95 -17.95
C PRO A 26 -23.64 -5.11 -17.01
N GLU A 27 -24.63 -6.01 -16.78
CA GLU A 27 -24.39 -7.26 -16.05
C GLU A 27 -23.28 -8.10 -16.71
N GLY A 28 -22.54 -8.84 -15.89
CA GLY A 28 -21.44 -9.70 -16.35
C GLY A 28 -20.14 -8.94 -16.65
N THR A 29 -20.17 -7.60 -16.68
CA THR A 29 -18.95 -6.80 -16.85
C THR A 29 -18.01 -7.04 -15.65
N VAL A 30 -16.72 -7.29 -15.95
CA VAL A 30 -15.68 -7.39 -14.91
C VAL A 30 -15.13 -5.99 -14.63
N VAL A 31 -15.19 -5.57 -13.38
CA VAL A 31 -14.69 -4.29 -12.90
C VAL A 31 -13.69 -4.49 -11.76
N GLY A 32 -12.86 -3.50 -11.49
CA GLY A 32 -11.95 -3.55 -10.38
C GLY A 32 -11.22 -2.22 -10.16
N VAL A 33 -10.78 -2.01 -8.94
CA VAL A 33 -10.01 -0.84 -8.53
C VAL A 33 -8.54 -1.18 -8.53
N HIS A 34 -7.76 -0.54 -9.40
CA HIS A 34 -6.34 -0.81 -9.56
C HIS A 34 -5.53 -0.02 -8.54
N GLN A 35 -5.12 -0.68 -7.46
CA GLN A 35 -4.46 -0.04 -6.31
C GLN A 35 -3.22 0.77 -6.71
N MET A 36 -2.33 0.19 -7.54
CA MET A 36 -1.11 0.90 -7.92
C MET A 36 -1.39 2.18 -8.74
N ALA A 37 -2.43 2.16 -9.59
CA ALA A 37 -2.81 3.35 -10.35
C ALA A 37 -3.33 4.45 -9.43
N ILE A 38 -4.16 4.10 -8.45
CA ILE A 38 -4.68 5.06 -7.46
C ILE A 38 -3.54 5.63 -6.61
N HIS A 39 -2.69 4.78 -6.03
CA HIS A 39 -1.65 5.21 -5.11
C HIS A 39 -0.54 6.05 -5.77
N ARG A 40 -0.45 6.02 -7.10
CA ARG A 40 0.52 6.80 -7.88
C ARG A 40 -0.13 7.93 -8.69
N SER A 41 -1.38 8.23 -8.43
CA SER A 41 -2.11 9.29 -9.12
C SER A 41 -1.76 10.66 -8.51
N GLU A 42 -1.13 11.53 -9.29
CA GLU A 42 -0.85 12.91 -8.88
C GLU A 42 -2.11 13.78 -8.82
N ALA A 43 -3.23 13.30 -9.39
CA ALA A 43 -4.53 13.93 -9.19
C ALA A 43 -5.10 13.68 -7.78
N LEU A 44 -4.63 12.62 -7.09
CA LEU A 44 -5.10 12.25 -5.76
C LEU A 44 -4.07 12.54 -4.65
N PHE A 45 -2.78 12.59 -5.00
CA PHE A 45 -1.69 12.71 -4.03
C PHE A 45 -0.59 13.64 -4.52
N TYR A 46 -0.24 14.63 -3.74
CA TYR A 46 0.94 15.44 -4.01
C TYR A 46 2.20 14.58 -3.95
N LYS A 47 3.05 14.65 -4.98
CA LYS A 47 4.26 13.81 -5.09
C LYS A 47 3.97 12.33 -4.87
N ALA A 48 3.00 11.77 -5.58
CA ALA A 48 2.51 10.41 -5.42
C ALA A 48 3.59 9.33 -5.58
N ASN A 49 4.65 9.60 -6.35
CA ASN A 49 5.75 8.68 -6.63
C ASN A 49 6.93 8.79 -5.67
N GLU A 50 6.88 9.71 -4.69
CA GLU A 50 7.89 9.85 -3.66
C GLU A 50 7.45 9.18 -2.36
N PHE A 51 8.40 8.62 -1.61
CA PHE A 51 8.12 8.11 -0.27
C PHE A 51 8.00 9.28 0.70
N ARG A 52 6.77 9.61 1.08
CA ARG A 52 6.42 10.75 1.93
C ARG A 52 5.49 10.30 3.06
N PRO A 53 6.03 9.68 4.12
CA PRO A 53 5.22 9.25 5.27
C PRO A 53 4.59 10.41 6.01
N GLU A 54 5.12 11.63 5.91
CA GLU A 54 4.65 12.86 6.54
C GLU A 54 3.20 13.18 6.17
N ARG A 55 2.73 12.72 4.99
CA ARG A 55 1.31 12.89 4.58
C ARG A 55 0.30 12.30 5.58
N TRP A 56 0.74 11.32 6.38
CA TRP A 56 -0.11 10.67 7.38
C TRP A 56 -0.10 11.36 8.74
N LEU A 57 0.83 12.30 8.97
CA LEU A 57 0.97 12.99 10.25
C LEU A 57 0.00 14.18 10.35
N GLY A 58 -0.46 14.73 9.21
CA GLY A 58 -1.39 15.86 9.17
C GLY A 58 -0.77 17.20 9.55
N GLU A 59 0.56 17.27 9.63
CA GLU A 59 1.31 18.45 10.08
C GLU A 59 1.73 19.36 8.93
N ASP A 60 2.00 18.78 7.75
CA ASP A 60 2.47 19.51 6.58
C ASP A 60 1.31 19.92 5.65
N PRO A 61 1.08 21.23 5.45
CA PRO A 61 0.03 21.75 4.58
C PRO A 61 0.14 21.26 3.12
N ALA A 62 1.33 20.85 2.66
CA ALA A 62 1.53 20.36 1.30
C ALA A 62 0.67 19.13 0.98
N TYR A 63 0.30 18.32 1.99
CA TYR A 63 -0.48 17.10 1.84
C TYR A 63 -1.95 17.22 2.24
N GLN A 64 -2.42 18.42 2.60
CA GLN A 64 -3.79 18.63 3.09
C GLN A 64 -4.88 18.24 2.08
N ASN A 65 -4.56 18.25 0.79
CA ASN A 65 -5.48 17.89 -0.30
C ASN A 65 -5.31 16.44 -0.75
N ASP A 66 -4.43 15.67 -0.13
CA ASP A 66 -4.26 14.25 -0.45
C ASP A 66 -5.51 13.45 -0.12
N CYS A 67 -5.98 12.64 -1.07
CA CYS A 67 -7.15 11.79 -0.89
C CYS A 67 -6.79 10.49 -0.14
N LEU A 68 -6.43 10.60 1.15
CA LEU A 68 -6.02 9.44 1.96
C LEU A 68 -7.10 8.37 2.05
N ALA A 69 -8.38 8.75 1.93
CA ALA A 69 -9.51 7.81 1.92
C ALA A 69 -9.52 6.88 0.70
N SER A 70 -8.81 7.22 -0.38
CA SER A 70 -8.67 6.34 -1.54
C SER A 70 -7.63 5.24 -1.38
N ILE A 71 -6.87 5.24 -0.27
CA ILE A 71 -5.86 4.22 0.04
C ILE A 71 -6.51 3.11 0.86
N GLU A 72 -6.96 2.05 0.17
CA GLU A 72 -7.66 0.92 0.76
C GLU A 72 -6.91 -0.42 0.49
N PRO A 73 -5.71 -0.61 1.11
CA PRO A 73 -4.86 -1.78 0.84
C PRO A 73 -5.50 -3.11 1.23
N PHE A 74 -6.50 -3.07 2.11
CA PHE A 74 -7.27 -4.25 2.56
C PHE A 74 -8.64 -4.36 1.87
N SER A 75 -8.93 -3.50 0.89
CA SER A 75 -10.24 -3.37 0.25
C SER A 75 -11.36 -3.00 1.23
N THR A 76 -12.58 -2.83 0.72
CA THR A 76 -13.76 -2.42 1.48
C THR A 76 -14.94 -3.36 1.23
N GLY A 77 -15.99 -3.22 2.06
CA GLY A 77 -17.23 -3.97 1.93
C GLY A 77 -17.14 -5.43 2.35
N PRO A 78 -18.14 -6.27 1.95
CA PRO A 78 -18.26 -7.66 2.42
C PRO A 78 -17.12 -8.59 1.98
N ARG A 79 -16.32 -8.17 1.01
CA ARG A 79 -15.16 -8.90 0.47
C ARG A 79 -13.83 -8.27 0.87
N ASN A 80 -13.80 -7.44 1.91
CA ASN A 80 -12.55 -6.91 2.45
C ASN A 80 -11.66 -8.02 3.02
N CYS A 81 -10.43 -7.68 3.36
CA CYS A 81 -9.46 -8.63 3.92
C CYS A 81 -9.88 -9.06 5.32
N ILE A 82 -10.18 -10.34 5.50
CA ILE A 82 -10.49 -10.93 6.81
C ILE A 82 -9.31 -10.83 7.79
N GLY A 83 -8.06 -10.86 7.26
CA GLY A 83 -6.84 -10.78 8.06
C GLY A 83 -6.37 -9.35 8.39
N LYS A 84 -7.15 -8.30 8.06
CA LYS A 84 -6.75 -6.89 8.24
C LYS A 84 -6.21 -6.60 9.64
N ASN A 85 -6.94 -7.00 10.67
CA ASN A 85 -6.56 -6.71 12.07
C ASN A 85 -5.29 -7.46 12.49
N LEU A 86 -5.15 -8.72 12.09
CA LEU A 86 -3.96 -9.52 12.34
C LEU A 86 -2.74 -8.91 11.66
N ALA A 87 -2.86 -8.56 10.37
CA ALA A 87 -1.79 -7.94 9.62
C ALA A 87 -1.32 -6.62 10.25
N TRP A 88 -2.24 -5.76 10.69
CA TRP A 88 -1.88 -4.55 11.40
C TRP A 88 -1.13 -4.82 12.72
N HIS A 89 -1.55 -5.85 13.45
CA HIS A 89 -0.91 -6.22 14.71
C HIS A 89 0.51 -6.74 14.47
N GLU A 90 0.66 -7.66 13.52
CA GLU A 90 1.96 -8.25 13.16
C GLU A 90 2.94 -7.19 12.63
N MET A 91 2.51 -6.35 11.69
CA MET A 91 3.36 -5.30 11.14
C MET A 91 3.87 -4.35 12.21
N ARG A 92 3.00 -3.90 13.11
CA ARG A 92 3.37 -3.00 14.20
C ARG A 92 4.33 -3.66 15.19
N LEU A 93 4.06 -4.90 15.57
CA LEU A 93 4.89 -5.64 16.51
C LEU A 93 6.29 -5.87 15.95
N ILE A 94 6.37 -6.40 14.72
CA ILE A 94 7.65 -6.71 14.07
C ILE A 94 8.45 -5.43 13.85
N LEU A 95 7.84 -4.39 13.28
CA LEU A 95 8.53 -3.15 12.98
C LEU A 95 9.01 -2.46 14.26
N ALA A 96 8.13 -2.31 15.27
CA ALA A 96 8.50 -1.68 16.54
C ALA A 96 9.61 -2.45 17.25
N THR A 97 9.51 -3.78 17.32
CA THR A 97 10.53 -4.62 17.96
C THR A 97 11.88 -4.52 17.23
N THR A 98 11.84 -4.53 15.90
CA THR A 98 13.06 -4.43 15.10
C THR A 98 13.75 -3.07 15.30
N LEU A 99 13.00 -1.97 15.15
CA LEU A 99 13.56 -0.62 15.28
C LEU A 99 13.96 -0.25 16.71
N TYR A 100 13.34 -0.86 17.72
CA TYR A 100 13.71 -0.65 19.12
C TYR A 100 15.03 -1.32 19.48
N ASN A 101 15.30 -2.48 18.90
CA ASN A 101 16.47 -3.30 19.28
C ASN A 101 17.67 -3.13 18.35
N PHE A 102 17.46 -2.65 17.11
CA PHE A 102 18.50 -2.65 16.09
C PHE A 102 18.50 -1.38 15.25
N ASP A 103 19.69 -0.93 14.92
CA ASP A 103 19.96 -0.03 13.80
C ASP A 103 20.09 -0.86 12.53
N LEU A 104 19.46 -0.40 11.45
CA LEU A 104 19.41 -1.10 10.17
C LEU A 104 20.28 -0.38 9.13
N HIS A 105 21.15 -1.13 8.49
CA HIS A 105 21.93 -0.64 7.36
C HIS A 105 21.63 -1.49 6.12
N LEU A 106 21.25 -0.83 5.03
CA LEU A 106 21.00 -1.50 3.76
C LEU A 106 22.34 -2.00 3.18
N CYS A 107 22.39 -3.29 2.81
CA CYS A 107 23.55 -3.86 2.14
C CYS A 107 23.58 -3.46 0.65
N GLU A 108 24.76 -3.43 0.05
CA GLU A 108 24.96 -3.07 -1.37
C GLU A 108 24.18 -4.00 -2.31
N GLU A 109 24.03 -5.27 -1.95
CA GLU A 109 23.24 -6.27 -2.70
C GLU A 109 21.76 -5.92 -2.80
N SER A 110 21.28 -5.02 -1.96
CA SER A 110 19.89 -4.54 -1.95
C SER A 110 19.71 -3.21 -2.69
N GLU A 111 20.77 -2.67 -3.31
CA GLU A 111 20.63 -1.46 -4.12
C GLU A 111 19.67 -1.70 -5.28
N GLY A 112 18.71 -0.79 -5.47
CA GLY A 112 17.68 -0.94 -6.48
C GLY A 112 16.57 -1.96 -6.14
N TRP A 113 16.52 -2.48 -4.91
CA TRP A 113 15.50 -3.42 -4.45
C TRP A 113 14.07 -2.92 -4.68
N GLU A 114 13.87 -1.62 -4.69
CA GLU A 114 12.57 -0.99 -4.96
C GLU A 114 12.07 -1.21 -6.40
N LYS A 115 12.95 -1.60 -7.35
CA LYS A 115 12.62 -1.85 -8.76
C LYS A 115 12.10 -3.26 -8.97
N GLN A 116 11.03 -3.62 -8.26
CA GLN A 116 10.46 -4.95 -8.33
C GLN A 116 9.49 -5.11 -9.49
N LYS A 117 9.42 -6.32 -10.04
CA LYS A 117 8.42 -6.69 -11.05
C LYS A 117 7.08 -6.98 -10.40
N VAL A 118 6.02 -6.67 -11.14
CA VAL A 118 4.63 -6.93 -10.76
C VAL A 118 3.99 -7.86 -11.78
N TYR A 119 3.40 -8.92 -11.28
CA TYR A 119 2.48 -9.77 -12.05
C TYR A 119 1.07 -9.58 -11.45
N THR A 120 0.56 -10.54 -10.68
CA THR A 120 -0.61 -10.30 -9.81
C THR A 120 -0.17 -9.69 -8.47
N PHE A 121 0.97 -10.14 -7.98
CA PHE A 121 1.65 -9.65 -6.79
C PHE A 121 3.07 -9.22 -7.15
N TRP A 122 3.76 -8.60 -6.19
CA TRP A 122 5.16 -8.26 -6.32
C TRP A 122 6.03 -9.52 -6.34
N GLU A 123 7.00 -9.56 -7.24
CA GLU A 123 8.12 -10.50 -7.17
C GLU A 123 9.07 -9.99 -6.07
N LYS A 124 8.95 -10.56 -4.88
CA LYS A 124 9.77 -10.14 -3.75
C LYS A 124 11.14 -10.81 -3.79
N ILE A 125 12.14 -10.07 -4.21
CA ILE A 125 13.54 -10.46 -4.10
C ILE A 125 14.02 -10.26 -2.64
N PRO A 126 15.07 -10.97 -2.17
CA PRO A 126 15.62 -10.77 -0.84
C PRO A 126 16.04 -9.33 -0.61
N LEU A 127 15.75 -8.79 0.57
CA LEU A 127 16.23 -7.51 1.06
C LEU A 127 17.31 -7.79 2.11
N TRP A 128 18.57 -7.52 1.75
CA TRP A 128 19.69 -7.73 2.64
C TRP A 128 19.94 -6.48 3.47
N VAL A 129 19.93 -6.65 4.77
CA VAL A 129 20.21 -5.59 5.75
C VAL A 129 21.15 -6.10 6.81
N THR A 130 22.07 -5.27 7.26
CA THR A 130 22.87 -5.52 8.45
C THR A 130 22.16 -4.94 9.66
N LEU A 131 22.07 -5.72 10.72
CA LEU A 131 21.47 -5.32 11.99
C LEU A 131 22.61 -5.13 13.01
N THR A 132 22.67 -3.97 13.64
CA THR A 132 23.52 -3.70 14.80
C THR A 132 22.65 -3.40 16.00
N PRO A 133 22.98 -3.92 17.21
CA PRO A 133 22.20 -3.61 18.41
C PRO A 133 22.10 -2.10 18.61
N ALA A 134 20.89 -1.58 18.78
CA ALA A 134 20.70 -0.18 19.09
C ALA A 134 21.29 0.15 20.48
N GLN A 135 21.98 1.29 20.60
CA GLN A 135 22.43 1.77 21.90
C GLN A 135 21.21 2.31 22.63
N GLN A 136 20.78 1.62 23.67
CA GLN A 136 19.74 2.14 24.57
C GLN A 136 20.40 3.18 25.46
N GLU A 137 19.96 4.43 25.37
CA GLU A 137 20.30 5.43 26.40
C GLU A 137 19.62 4.98 27.71
N GLU A 138 20.41 4.82 28.77
CA GLU A 138 19.95 4.50 30.13
C GLU A 138 19.18 5.67 30.75
#